data_377a1692269db7eec1a9a2b17d361afc
#
_entry.id   377a1692269db7eec1a9a2b17d361afc
#
_cell.length_a   1.000
_cell.length_b   1.000
_cell.length_c   1.000
_cell.angle_alpha   90.00
_cell.angle_beta   90.00
_cell.angle_gamma   90.00
#
_symmetry.space_group_name_H-M   'P 1'
#
loop_
_entity.id
_entity.type
_entity.pdbx_description
1 polymer ?
#
loop_
_entity_poly.entity_id
_entity_poly.type
_entity_poly.pdbx_seq_one_letter_code
_entity_poly.pdbx_strand_id
1 'polypeptide(L)'
;DAAGKPMDGVFIDRNGDGLVNEKDKYRFHKPAADVFYGFNTSLTYKNWDFAAAFRGSWGNYMYNNVDSNNGSLAGVLINPTYLSNAVENVLETGFTTNDIKRFESDYYIQDASFLRLDNVSIGYTFNQKPDSKSLVKLTLAAQNVFVVTKYAGLDPEIASGIDNNLYPRPITFTLGLNVNF
;
A
#
# COMPACT_ATOMS: atom_id res chain seq x y z
N ASP A 1 -18.29 -20.04 2.24
CA ASP A 1 -18.59 -21.44 2.56
C ASP A 1 -18.01 -21.84 3.93
N ALA A 2 -18.18 -23.09 4.33
CA ALA A 2 -17.66 -23.60 5.62
C ALA A 2 -16.11 -23.57 5.73
N ALA A 3 -15.40 -23.44 4.63
CA ALA A 3 -13.95 -23.32 4.57
C ALA A 3 -13.45 -21.86 4.60
N GLY A 4 -14.37 -20.90 4.70
CA GLY A 4 -14.04 -19.47 4.68
C GLY A 4 -13.83 -18.89 3.27
N LYS A 5 -14.08 -19.68 2.21
CA LYS A 5 -13.96 -19.19 0.83
C LYS A 5 -15.20 -18.34 0.49
N PRO A 6 -15.04 -17.15 -0.10
CA PRO A 6 -16.14 -16.33 -0.54
C PRO A 6 -16.95 -17.04 -1.65
N MET A 7 -18.27 -16.85 -1.64
CA MET A 7 -19.18 -17.42 -2.64
C MET A 7 -19.81 -16.29 -3.46
N ASP A 8 -19.73 -16.42 -4.79
CA ASP A 8 -20.27 -15.42 -5.72
C ASP A 8 -21.79 -15.25 -5.54
N GLY A 9 -22.24 -14.00 -5.33
CA GLY A 9 -23.65 -13.66 -5.18
C GLY A 9 -24.32 -14.09 -3.86
N VAL A 10 -23.57 -14.64 -2.90
CA VAL A 10 -24.11 -15.10 -1.61
C VAL A 10 -23.68 -14.18 -0.48
N PHE A 11 -24.63 -13.60 0.22
CA PHE A 11 -24.44 -12.70 1.36
C PHE A 11 -25.02 -13.30 2.64
N ILE A 12 -24.53 -12.85 3.78
CA ILE A 12 -24.97 -13.36 5.08
C ILE A 12 -26.21 -12.58 5.53
N ASP A 13 -27.30 -13.29 5.79
CA ASP A 13 -28.43 -12.79 6.57
C ASP A 13 -27.99 -12.68 8.04
N ARG A 14 -27.67 -11.45 8.49
CA ARG A 14 -27.11 -11.21 9.82
C ARG A 14 -28.17 -11.12 10.91
N ASN A 15 -29.34 -10.67 10.54
CA ASN A 15 -30.47 -10.51 11.48
C ASN A 15 -31.33 -11.78 11.59
N GLY A 16 -31.17 -12.74 10.67
CA GLY A 16 -31.89 -14.03 10.67
C GLY A 16 -33.35 -13.93 10.26
N ASP A 17 -33.75 -12.90 9.50
CA ASP A 17 -35.14 -12.71 9.06
C ASP A 17 -35.44 -13.44 7.73
N GLY A 18 -34.48 -14.12 7.14
CA GLY A 18 -34.58 -14.85 5.88
C GLY A 18 -34.46 -13.99 4.63
N LEU A 19 -34.14 -12.69 4.77
CA LEU A 19 -34.02 -11.74 3.67
C LEU A 19 -32.72 -10.95 3.78
N VAL A 20 -31.85 -11.04 2.79
CA VAL A 20 -30.64 -10.18 2.70
C VAL A 20 -31.04 -8.80 2.18
N ASN A 21 -30.94 -7.77 3.04
CA ASN A 21 -31.35 -6.40 2.74
C ASN A 21 -30.57 -5.35 3.56
N GLU A 22 -31.03 -4.09 3.58
CA GLU A 22 -30.36 -2.98 4.28
C GLU A 22 -30.20 -3.21 5.80
N LYS A 23 -30.99 -4.09 6.42
CA LYS A 23 -30.90 -4.39 7.85
C LYS A 23 -29.72 -5.29 8.19
N ASP A 24 -29.10 -5.94 7.18
CA ASP A 24 -27.92 -6.77 7.32
C ASP A 24 -26.63 -5.97 7.19
N LYS A 25 -26.72 -4.72 6.76
CA LYS A 25 -25.56 -3.81 6.68
C LYS A 25 -25.05 -3.43 8.07
N TYR A 26 -23.75 -3.39 8.22
CA TYR A 26 -23.10 -3.05 9.49
C TYR A 26 -21.83 -2.23 9.25
N ARG A 27 -21.34 -1.60 10.30
CA ARG A 27 -20.03 -0.94 10.25
C ARG A 27 -18.93 -1.98 10.32
N PHE A 28 -18.08 -1.97 9.31
CA PHE A 28 -16.92 -2.84 9.22
C PHE A 28 -15.67 -2.00 9.10
N HIS A 29 -14.83 -2.02 10.13
CA HIS A 29 -13.59 -1.26 10.22
C HIS A 29 -13.69 0.24 9.89
N LYS A 30 -12.57 0.92 9.77
CA LYS A 30 -12.47 2.36 9.48
C LYS A 30 -11.22 2.66 8.64
N PRO A 31 -11.26 3.68 7.76
CA PRO A 31 -10.08 4.07 7.00
C PRO A 31 -9.06 4.85 7.82
N ALA A 32 -9.50 5.51 8.91
CA ALA A 32 -8.59 6.24 9.78
C ALA A 32 -7.74 5.31 10.63
N ALA A 33 -6.44 5.54 10.66
CA ALA A 33 -5.53 4.80 11.51
C ALA A 33 -5.80 5.06 13.01
N ASP A 34 -5.55 4.04 13.83
CA ASP A 34 -5.55 4.18 15.29
C ASP A 34 -4.26 4.86 15.78
N VAL A 35 -3.13 4.57 15.13
CA VAL A 35 -1.83 5.09 15.50
C VAL A 35 -1.04 5.45 14.23
N PHE A 36 -0.42 6.63 14.25
CA PHE A 36 0.65 6.99 13.32
C PHE A 36 1.97 6.98 14.09
N TYR A 37 3.00 6.49 13.46
CA TYR A 37 4.33 6.43 14.07
C TYR A 37 5.41 6.81 13.07
N GLY A 38 6.52 7.33 13.59
CA GLY A 38 7.70 7.66 12.82
C GLY A 38 8.96 7.44 13.64
N PHE A 39 10.02 7.01 12.98
CA PHE A 39 11.33 6.80 13.55
C PHE A 39 12.39 7.35 12.62
N ASN A 40 13.25 8.22 13.15
CA ASN A 40 14.39 8.76 12.42
C ASN A 40 15.67 8.35 13.14
N THR A 41 16.66 7.91 12.42
CA THR A 41 17.97 7.59 12.95
C THR A 41 19.05 8.28 12.13
N SER A 42 20.13 8.68 12.80
CA SER A 42 21.34 9.17 12.16
C SER A 42 22.56 8.64 12.92
N LEU A 43 23.56 8.24 12.18
CA LEU A 43 24.81 7.70 12.69
C LEU A 43 25.97 8.37 11.96
N THR A 44 26.92 8.91 12.73
CA THR A 44 28.17 9.43 12.17
C THR A 44 29.34 8.64 12.75
N TYR A 45 30.16 8.10 11.87
CA TYR A 45 31.38 7.39 12.24
C TYR A 45 32.55 7.81 11.36
N LYS A 46 33.50 8.49 11.96
CA LYS A 46 34.66 9.08 11.22
C LYS A 46 34.16 9.98 10.08
N ASN A 47 34.46 9.60 8.84
CA ASN A 47 34.08 10.32 7.63
C ASN A 47 32.73 9.90 7.04
N TRP A 48 32.09 8.90 7.64
CA TRP A 48 30.80 8.37 7.19
C TRP A 48 29.66 8.98 7.96
N ASP A 49 28.58 9.31 7.28
CA ASP A 49 27.30 9.60 7.85
C ASP A 49 26.23 8.73 7.20
N PHE A 50 25.30 8.28 8.02
CA PHE A 50 24.16 7.50 7.63
C PHE A 50 22.91 8.11 8.25
N ALA A 51 21.83 8.17 7.49
CA ALA A 51 20.53 8.55 8.04
C ALA A 51 19.41 7.70 7.42
N ALA A 52 18.40 7.39 8.20
CA ALA A 52 17.21 6.69 7.73
C ALA A 52 15.97 7.24 8.42
N ALA A 53 14.87 7.34 7.67
CA ALA A 53 13.58 7.81 8.13
C ALA A 53 12.50 6.78 7.81
N PHE A 54 11.81 6.33 8.85
CA PHE A 54 10.70 5.40 8.77
C PHE A 54 9.42 6.07 9.22
N ARG A 55 8.30 5.70 8.63
CA ARG A 55 6.98 6.05 9.11
C ARG A 55 5.97 4.94 8.83
N GLY A 56 4.86 5.00 9.51
CA GLY A 56 3.81 4.03 9.29
C GLY A 56 2.51 4.41 9.97
N SER A 57 1.52 3.59 9.73
CA SER A 57 0.23 3.63 10.39
C SER A 57 -0.21 2.23 10.79
N TRP A 58 -1.07 2.20 11.79
CA TRP A 58 -1.64 0.97 12.31
C TRP A 58 -3.15 1.12 12.51
N GLY A 59 -3.90 0.05 12.17
CA GLY A 59 -5.33 -0.03 12.42
C GLY A 59 -6.20 0.66 11.38
N ASN A 60 -5.62 1.09 10.25
CA ASN A 60 -6.37 1.62 9.12
C ASN A 60 -6.74 0.50 8.14
N TYR A 61 -7.96 0.61 7.61
CA TYR A 61 -8.48 -0.31 6.59
C TYR A 61 -8.82 0.46 5.32
N MET A 62 -8.77 -0.24 4.20
CA MET A 62 -9.00 0.34 2.89
C MET A 62 -9.89 -0.55 2.05
N TYR A 63 -10.81 0.05 1.32
CA TYR A 63 -11.57 -0.63 0.30
C TYR A 63 -10.75 -0.73 -0.98
N ASN A 64 -10.41 -1.96 -1.39
CA ASN A 64 -9.67 -2.25 -2.60
C ASN A 64 -10.64 -2.25 -3.80
N ASN A 65 -10.88 -1.06 -4.37
CA ASN A 65 -11.77 -0.89 -5.50
C ASN A 65 -11.18 -1.46 -6.81
N VAL A 66 -9.87 -1.64 -6.88
CA VAL A 66 -9.21 -2.30 -8.03
C VAL A 66 -9.60 -3.77 -8.06
N ASP A 67 -9.49 -4.47 -6.93
CA ASP A 67 -9.89 -5.87 -6.81
C ASP A 67 -11.40 -6.03 -6.98
N SER A 68 -12.20 -5.13 -6.44
CA SER A 68 -13.65 -5.22 -6.57
C SER A 68 -14.12 -5.06 -8.03
N ASN A 69 -13.51 -4.16 -8.78
CA ASN A 69 -13.85 -3.94 -10.19
C ASN A 69 -13.33 -5.04 -11.12
N ASN A 70 -12.14 -5.57 -10.85
CA ASN A 70 -11.47 -6.54 -11.72
C ASN A 70 -11.48 -7.98 -11.15
N GLY A 71 -12.14 -8.20 -10.02
CA GLY A 71 -12.19 -9.48 -9.30
C GLY A 71 -13.22 -10.47 -9.83
N SER A 72 -13.54 -10.43 -11.13
CA SER A 72 -14.45 -11.38 -11.78
C SER A 72 -14.04 -11.64 -13.22
N LEU A 73 -14.23 -12.88 -13.69
CA LEU A 73 -14.04 -13.25 -15.09
C LEU A 73 -15.09 -12.65 -16.03
N ALA A 74 -16.22 -12.17 -15.51
CA ALA A 74 -17.26 -11.55 -16.35
C ALA A 74 -16.69 -10.37 -17.16
N GLY A 75 -15.84 -9.51 -16.57
CA GLY A 75 -15.21 -8.39 -17.26
C GLY A 75 -14.28 -8.81 -18.39
N VAL A 76 -13.63 -9.97 -18.28
CA VAL A 76 -12.74 -10.54 -19.30
C VAL A 76 -13.54 -11.14 -20.46
N LEU A 77 -14.68 -11.76 -20.16
CA LEU A 77 -15.47 -12.52 -21.12
C LEU A 77 -16.44 -11.67 -21.94
N ILE A 78 -16.85 -10.51 -21.42
CA ILE A 78 -17.89 -9.65 -22.03
C ILE A 78 -17.34 -8.83 -23.22
N ASN A 79 -16.04 -8.60 -23.28
CA ASN A 79 -15.45 -7.70 -24.26
C ASN A 79 -14.68 -8.44 -25.37
N PRO A 80 -15.32 -8.79 -26.49
CA PRO A 80 -14.67 -9.56 -27.57
C PRO A 80 -13.72 -8.70 -28.44
N THR A 81 -13.71 -7.37 -28.25
CA THR A 81 -13.00 -6.45 -29.15
C THR A 81 -11.61 -6.04 -28.67
N TYR A 82 -11.30 -6.20 -27.37
CA TYR A 82 -9.98 -5.93 -26.82
C TYR A 82 -9.67 -6.85 -25.64
N LEU A 83 -8.39 -7.08 -25.40
CA LEU A 83 -7.93 -7.85 -24.25
C LEU A 83 -8.19 -7.05 -22.98
N SER A 84 -8.97 -7.60 -22.06
CA SER A 84 -9.10 -7.13 -20.70
C SER A 84 -8.45 -8.12 -19.73
N ASN A 85 -8.19 -7.70 -18.52
CA ASN A 85 -7.52 -8.52 -17.52
C ASN A 85 -8.33 -8.55 -16.22
N ALA A 86 -8.09 -9.56 -15.41
CA ALA A 86 -8.64 -9.69 -14.05
C ALA A 86 -7.50 -9.73 -13.04
N VAL A 87 -7.80 -9.45 -11.78
CA VAL A 87 -6.83 -9.59 -10.68
C VAL A 87 -6.61 -11.07 -10.36
N GLU A 88 -5.41 -11.39 -9.86
CA GLU A 88 -4.98 -12.77 -9.61
C GLU A 88 -5.93 -13.54 -8.67
N ASN A 89 -6.53 -12.86 -7.70
CA ASN A 89 -7.41 -13.49 -6.73
C ASN A 89 -8.67 -14.14 -7.35
N VAL A 90 -9.00 -13.81 -8.61
CA VAL A 90 -10.06 -14.49 -9.38
C VAL A 90 -9.79 -15.99 -9.50
N LEU A 91 -8.52 -16.41 -9.53
CA LEU A 91 -8.14 -17.83 -9.61
C LEU A 91 -8.53 -18.58 -8.33
N GLU A 92 -8.52 -17.90 -7.18
CA GLU A 92 -8.91 -18.46 -5.89
C GLU A 92 -10.43 -18.39 -5.67
N THR A 93 -11.02 -17.24 -5.97
CA THR A 93 -12.46 -17.00 -5.75
C THR A 93 -13.32 -17.72 -6.78
N GLY A 94 -12.89 -17.74 -8.04
CA GLY A 94 -13.65 -18.25 -9.16
C GLY A 94 -14.89 -17.41 -9.52
N PHE A 95 -14.91 -16.13 -9.16
CA PHE A 95 -16.04 -15.24 -9.44
C PHE A 95 -16.25 -15.04 -10.93
N THR A 96 -17.50 -15.23 -11.39
CA THR A 96 -17.88 -15.16 -12.80
C THR A 96 -18.98 -14.15 -13.09
N THR A 97 -19.59 -13.55 -12.06
CA THR A 97 -20.70 -12.59 -12.22
C THR A 97 -20.24 -11.15 -12.01
N ASN A 98 -20.99 -10.21 -12.60
CA ASN A 98 -20.87 -8.78 -12.35
C ASN A 98 -22.02 -8.27 -11.46
N ASP A 99 -22.41 -9.02 -10.44
CA ASP A 99 -23.45 -8.55 -9.52
C ASP A 99 -22.97 -7.28 -8.81
N ILE A 100 -23.77 -6.21 -8.90
CA ILE A 100 -23.48 -4.93 -8.27
C ILE A 100 -23.34 -5.07 -6.75
N LYS A 101 -24.04 -6.01 -6.14
CA LYS A 101 -23.94 -6.30 -4.70
C LYS A 101 -22.55 -6.76 -4.28
N ARG A 102 -21.76 -7.36 -5.18
CA ARG A 102 -20.38 -7.74 -4.89
C ARG A 102 -19.55 -6.53 -4.46
N PHE A 103 -19.74 -5.38 -5.07
CA PHE A 103 -19.02 -4.14 -4.75
C PHE A 103 -19.35 -3.61 -3.34
N GLU A 104 -20.47 -4.01 -2.75
CA GLU A 104 -20.88 -3.63 -1.39
C GLU A 104 -20.37 -4.63 -0.32
N SER A 105 -19.55 -5.62 -0.70
CA SER A 105 -19.03 -6.64 0.20
C SER A 105 -17.86 -6.12 1.04
N ASP A 106 -17.81 -6.55 2.29
CA ASP A 106 -16.66 -6.37 3.19
C ASP A 106 -15.41 -7.18 2.77
N TYR A 107 -15.57 -8.12 1.85
CA TYR A 107 -14.50 -8.93 1.28
C TYR A 107 -13.36 -8.08 0.71
N TYR A 108 -13.67 -6.91 0.15
CA TYR A 108 -12.69 -6.00 -0.44
C TYR A 108 -12.11 -4.98 0.55
N ILE A 109 -12.52 -5.03 1.82
CA ILE A 109 -11.96 -4.18 2.87
C ILE A 109 -10.75 -4.89 3.48
N GLN A 110 -9.57 -4.35 3.25
CA GLN A 110 -8.30 -4.95 3.62
C GLN A 110 -7.57 -4.11 4.67
N ASP A 111 -6.76 -4.77 5.51
CA ASP A 111 -5.84 -4.10 6.44
C ASP A 111 -4.77 -3.36 5.65
N ALA A 112 -4.76 -2.04 5.78
CA ALA A 112 -3.81 -1.14 5.13
C ALA A 112 -2.75 -0.59 6.10
N SER A 113 -2.57 -1.22 7.25
CA SER A 113 -1.46 -0.91 8.15
C SER A 113 -0.12 -1.11 7.42
N PHE A 114 0.83 -0.21 7.64
CA PHE A 114 2.11 -0.28 6.94
C PHE A 114 3.27 0.28 7.75
N LEU A 115 4.47 -0.15 7.39
CA LEU A 115 5.75 0.47 7.72
C LEU A 115 6.50 0.77 6.42
N ARG A 116 6.93 2.02 6.24
CA ARG A 116 7.67 2.48 5.06
C ARG A 116 9.04 3.03 5.45
N LEU A 117 10.06 2.64 4.69
CA LEU A 117 11.34 3.37 4.69
C LEU A 117 11.25 4.48 3.64
N ASP A 118 10.95 5.69 4.12
CA ASP A 118 10.77 6.85 3.25
C ASP A 118 12.06 7.35 2.64
N ASN A 119 13.11 7.40 3.45
CA ASN A 119 14.40 7.93 3.05
C ASN A 119 15.53 7.17 3.73
N VAL A 120 16.58 6.91 2.98
CA VAL A 120 17.87 6.46 3.49
C VAL A 120 18.97 7.21 2.77
N SER A 121 20.00 7.60 3.48
CA SER A 121 21.18 8.23 2.90
C SER A 121 22.46 7.74 3.54
N ILE A 122 23.51 7.69 2.73
CA ILE A 122 24.87 7.45 3.18
C ILE A 122 25.78 8.51 2.55
N GLY A 123 26.59 9.14 3.38
CA GLY A 123 27.54 10.18 2.97
C GLY A 123 28.96 9.81 3.34
N TYR A 124 29.91 10.29 2.54
CA TYR A 124 31.33 10.21 2.86
C TYR A 124 31.99 11.57 2.66
N THR A 125 32.68 12.03 3.70
CA THR A 125 33.39 13.31 3.68
C THR A 125 34.88 13.08 3.48
N PHE A 126 35.41 13.65 2.41
CA PHE A 126 36.82 13.61 2.09
C PHE A 126 37.56 14.78 2.76
N ASN A 127 38.86 14.61 3.01
CA ASN A 127 39.75 15.69 3.47
C ASN A 127 39.37 16.34 4.79
N GLN A 128 39.01 15.57 5.82
CA GLN A 128 38.83 16.08 7.18
C GLN A 128 40.17 16.43 7.90
N LYS A 129 41.10 17.03 7.22
CA LYS A 129 42.29 17.52 7.90
C LYS A 129 41.97 18.84 8.62
N PRO A 130 42.47 19.07 9.87
CA PRO A 130 42.18 20.29 10.63
C PRO A 130 42.50 21.60 9.92
N ASP A 131 43.50 21.59 9.03
CA ASP A 131 44.01 22.77 8.31
C ASP A 131 43.47 22.89 6.87
N SER A 132 42.58 21.96 6.43
CA SER A 132 42.02 22.00 5.09
C SER A 132 40.84 22.96 5.00
N LYS A 133 40.95 24.00 4.19
CA LYS A 133 39.85 24.93 3.89
C LYS A 133 38.82 24.33 2.96
N SER A 134 39.15 23.24 2.23
CA SER A 134 38.22 22.59 1.30
C SER A 134 37.73 21.27 1.85
N LEU A 135 36.42 21.09 1.80
CA LEU A 135 35.73 19.91 2.26
C LEU A 135 34.83 19.39 1.14
N VAL A 136 35.03 18.15 0.74
CA VAL A 136 34.22 17.50 -0.30
C VAL A 136 33.41 16.39 0.34
N LYS A 137 32.10 16.42 0.14
CA LYS A 137 31.20 15.37 0.61
C LYS A 137 30.44 14.77 -0.56
N LEU A 138 30.47 13.45 -0.66
CA LEU A 138 29.67 12.66 -1.58
C LEU A 138 28.53 12.02 -0.79
N THR A 139 27.29 12.12 -1.30
CA THR A 139 26.10 11.55 -0.66
C THR A 139 25.31 10.73 -1.68
N LEU A 140 24.95 9.52 -1.31
CA LEU A 140 23.96 8.70 -2.01
C LEU A 140 22.70 8.63 -1.14
N ALA A 141 21.54 8.94 -1.72
CA ALA A 141 20.25 8.87 -1.05
C ALA A 141 19.25 8.06 -1.88
N ALA A 142 18.35 7.38 -1.21
CA ALA A 142 17.21 6.71 -1.83
C ALA A 142 15.93 7.09 -1.11
N GLN A 143 14.86 7.28 -1.88
CA GLN A 143 13.51 7.61 -1.38
C GLN A 143 12.51 6.53 -1.79
N ASN A 144 11.46 6.34 -0.98
CA ASN A 144 10.43 5.31 -1.17
C ASN A 144 11.02 3.91 -1.34
N VAL A 145 11.96 3.52 -0.46
CA VAL A 145 12.82 2.35 -0.65
C VAL A 145 12.02 1.05 -0.59
N PHE A 146 11.15 0.93 0.41
CA PHE A 146 10.20 -0.19 0.53
C PHE A 146 9.02 0.16 1.42
N VAL A 147 7.98 -0.62 1.29
CA VAL A 147 6.82 -0.65 2.19
C VAL A 147 6.55 -2.09 2.61
N VAL A 148 6.30 -2.28 3.91
CA VAL A 148 5.83 -3.56 4.48
C VAL A 148 4.38 -3.37 4.86
N THR A 149 3.49 -4.17 4.27
CA THR A 149 2.05 -4.10 4.47
C THR A 149 1.39 -5.44 4.17
N LYS A 150 0.17 -5.65 4.66
CA LYS A 150 -0.71 -6.78 4.26
C LYS A 150 -1.66 -6.39 3.14
N TYR A 151 -1.73 -5.11 2.80
CA TYR A 151 -2.58 -4.62 1.73
C TYR A 151 -2.12 -5.18 0.37
N ALA A 152 -3.06 -5.75 -0.39
CA ALA A 152 -2.75 -6.39 -1.68
C ALA A 152 -2.60 -5.40 -2.85
N GLY A 153 -3.06 -4.15 -2.70
CA GLY A 153 -2.92 -3.10 -3.72
C GLY A 153 -1.52 -2.48 -3.76
N LEU A 154 -1.34 -1.53 -4.65
CA LEU A 154 -0.03 -0.93 -4.94
C LEU A 154 0.52 -0.03 -3.82
N ASP A 155 -0.33 0.69 -3.09
CA ASP A 155 0.08 1.58 -2.00
C ASP A 155 -0.97 1.58 -0.88
N PRO A 156 -0.61 1.23 0.38
CA PRO A 156 -1.54 1.24 1.51
C PRO A 156 -1.85 2.66 2.02
N GLU A 157 -1.23 3.71 1.48
CA GLU A 157 -1.34 5.07 1.97
C GLU A 157 -2.25 5.92 1.08
N ILE A 158 -3.55 5.65 1.15
CA ILE A 158 -4.59 6.37 0.40
C ILE A 158 -5.52 7.06 1.39
N ALA A 159 -5.46 8.39 1.45
CA ALA A 159 -6.19 9.18 2.45
C ALA A 159 -7.72 9.06 2.35
N SER A 160 -8.27 8.76 1.18
CA SER A 160 -9.71 8.55 0.98
C SER A 160 -10.24 7.26 1.59
N GLY A 161 -9.36 6.28 1.88
CA GLY A 161 -9.74 4.93 2.29
C GLY A 161 -10.32 4.07 1.16
N ILE A 162 -10.26 4.55 -0.09
CA ILE A 162 -10.70 3.82 -1.28
C ILE A 162 -9.58 3.84 -2.31
N ASP A 163 -9.09 2.67 -2.71
CA ASP A 163 -8.08 2.53 -3.74
C ASP A 163 -8.72 2.49 -5.13
N ASN A 164 -8.59 3.59 -5.87
CA ASN A 164 -9.05 3.73 -7.25
C ASN A 164 -7.90 3.62 -8.26
N ASN A 165 -6.91 2.74 -8.02
CA ASN A 165 -5.77 2.54 -8.91
C ASN A 165 -4.86 3.78 -9.01
N LEU A 166 -4.31 4.20 -7.88
CA LEU A 166 -3.34 5.29 -7.84
C LEU A 166 -2.02 4.89 -8.49
N TYR A 167 -1.37 5.89 -9.08
CA TYR A 167 -0.03 5.68 -9.64
C TYR A 167 0.97 5.34 -8.52
N PRO A 168 1.75 4.26 -8.63
CA PRO A 168 2.68 3.84 -7.59
C PRO A 168 3.80 4.87 -7.42
N ARG A 169 4.23 5.07 -6.19
CA ARG A 169 5.36 5.94 -5.87
C ARG A 169 6.67 5.29 -6.34
N PRO A 170 7.47 5.95 -7.17
CA PRO A 170 8.73 5.39 -7.64
C PRO A 170 9.79 5.39 -6.53
N ILE A 171 10.70 4.43 -6.58
CA ILE A 171 11.96 4.52 -5.85
C ILE A 171 12.85 5.53 -6.58
N THR A 172 13.36 6.52 -5.86
CA THR A 172 14.23 7.55 -6.42
C THR A 172 15.62 7.49 -5.81
N PHE A 173 16.65 7.42 -6.63
CA PHE A 173 18.03 7.50 -6.20
C PHE A 173 18.61 8.88 -6.53
N THR A 174 19.35 9.45 -5.60
CA THR A 174 19.98 10.75 -5.74
C THR A 174 21.46 10.65 -5.36
N LEU A 175 22.33 11.10 -6.25
CA LEU A 175 23.74 11.28 -5.97
C LEU A 175 24.04 12.78 -5.80
N GLY A 176 24.58 13.16 -4.65
CA GLY A 176 24.91 14.53 -4.31
C GLY A 176 26.40 14.72 -4.10
N LEU A 177 26.95 15.81 -4.64
CA LEU A 177 28.31 16.27 -4.37
C LEU A 177 28.25 17.68 -3.76
N ASN A 178 28.81 17.83 -2.56
CA ASN A 178 28.93 19.12 -1.90
C ASN A 178 30.45 19.47 -1.78
N VAL A 179 30.81 20.66 -2.24
CA VAL A 179 32.19 21.18 -2.20
C VAL A 179 32.16 22.52 -1.50
N ASN A 180 32.86 22.60 -0.36
CA ASN A 180 33.14 23.84 0.37
C ASN A 180 34.62 24.19 0.20
N PHE A 181 34.93 25.44 -0.09
CA PHE A 181 36.29 25.95 -0.29
C PHE A 181 36.50 27.32 0.36
#